data_1427c5e5c11d53a4bb4e3856470960fe
#
_entry.id   1427c5e5c11d53a4bb4e3856470960fe
#
_cell.length_a   1.000
_cell.length_b   1.000
_cell.length_c   1.000
_cell.angle_alpha   90.00
_cell.angle_beta   90.00
_cell.angle_gamma   90.00
#
_symmetry.space_group_name_H-M   'P 1'
#
loop_
_entity.id
_entity.type
_entity.pdbx_description
1 polymer ?
#
loop_
_entity_poly.entity_id
_entity_poly.type
_entity_poly.pdbx_seq_one_letter_code
_entity_poly.pdbx_strand_id
1 'polypeptide(L)'
;MLDARLLRSDPAAVAANLARRGFTLDVARFQALEDRRKAAQVAADEVRAARNAHAKNVGKAKAQGQDIASLLAAGEELGNRMAGLDQELADVQAEFDELVLGLPNLLHESVPNGRDEADNVEVRRWGTPRPFEFAPLDHVAIGEKLANT
;
A
#
# COMPACT_ATOMS: atom_id res chain seq x y z
N MET A 1 5.49 -8.05 5.49
CA MET A 1 5.13 -6.77 4.84
C MET A 1 4.96 -5.72 5.93
N LEU A 2 5.53 -4.52 5.74
CA LEU A 2 5.43 -3.42 6.70
C LEU A 2 3.96 -2.97 6.85
N ASP A 3 3.50 -2.73 8.10
CA ASP A 3 2.15 -2.18 8.31
C ASP A 3 2.11 -0.71 7.89
N ALA A 4 1.28 -0.39 6.90
CA ALA A 4 1.11 0.97 6.39
C ALA A 4 0.62 1.96 7.46
N ARG A 5 -0.02 1.48 8.53
CA ARG A 5 -0.42 2.34 9.67
C ARG A 5 0.78 2.88 10.43
N LEU A 6 1.82 2.07 10.61
CA LEU A 6 3.07 2.53 11.24
C LEU A 6 3.73 3.60 10.38
N LEU A 7 3.77 3.38 9.06
CA LEU A 7 4.33 4.34 8.12
C LEU A 7 3.57 5.69 8.15
N ARG A 8 2.25 5.67 8.35
CA ARG A 8 1.41 6.88 8.46
C ARG A 8 1.55 7.59 9.80
N SER A 9 1.73 6.83 10.90
CA SER A 9 1.79 7.42 12.24
C SER A 9 3.14 8.06 12.54
N ASP A 10 4.24 7.44 12.11
CA ASP A 10 5.59 7.94 12.36
C ASP A 10 6.55 7.51 11.22
N PRO A 11 6.49 8.20 10.07
CA PRO A 11 7.37 7.90 8.95
C PRO A 11 8.85 8.13 9.27
N ALA A 12 9.16 9.03 10.21
CA ALA A 12 10.54 9.30 10.61
C ALA A 12 11.15 8.15 11.41
N ALA A 13 10.40 7.58 12.36
CA ALA A 13 10.84 6.40 13.10
C ALA A 13 11.01 5.18 12.18
N VAL A 14 10.10 5.00 11.21
CA VAL A 14 10.23 3.94 10.20
C VAL A 14 11.49 4.15 9.36
N ALA A 15 11.75 5.36 8.88
CA ALA A 15 12.95 5.70 8.12
C ALA A 15 14.23 5.43 8.92
N ALA A 16 14.27 5.83 10.19
CA ALA A 16 15.40 5.59 11.08
C ALA A 16 15.65 4.10 11.31
N ASN A 17 14.59 3.30 11.48
CA ASN A 17 14.72 1.85 11.63
C ASN A 17 15.26 1.19 10.34
N LEU A 18 14.71 1.55 9.18
CA LEU A 18 15.13 1.00 7.89
C LEU A 18 16.58 1.39 7.54
N ALA A 19 17.03 2.58 7.97
CA ALA A 19 18.42 3.01 7.80
C ALA A 19 19.44 2.07 8.51
N ARG A 20 19.03 1.40 9.60
CA ARG A 20 19.86 0.41 10.31
C ARG A 20 20.28 -0.78 9.44
N ARG A 21 19.53 -1.06 8.38
CA ARG A 21 19.84 -2.10 7.39
C ARG A 21 20.26 -1.55 6.03
N GLY A 22 20.69 -0.28 5.99
CA GLY A 22 21.16 0.39 4.78
C GLY A 22 20.06 0.78 3.78
N PHE A 23 18.78 0.74 4.18
CA PHE A 23 17.67 1.13 3.32
C PHE A 23 17.27 2.59 3.57
N THR A 24 17.19 3.39 2.50
CA THR A 24 16.74 4.79 2.58
C THR A 24 15.28 4.88 2.16
N LEU A 25 14.41 5.25 3.11
CA LEU A 25 13.00 5.51 2.82
C LEU A 25 12.84 6.92 2.27
N ASP A 26 12.22 7.06 1.11
CA ASP A 26 11.78 8.34 0.57
C ASP A 26 10.49 8.81 1.27
N VAL A 27 10.68 9.47 2.42
CA VAL A 27 9.59 10.01 3.23
C VAL A 27 8.82 11.10 2.48
N ALA A 28 9.50 11.89 1.63
CA ALA A 28 8.84 12.95 0.87
C ALA A 28 7.89 12.37 -0.19
N ARG A 29 8.32 11.34 -0.91
CA ARG A 29 7.45 10.62 -1.86
C ARG A 29 6.25 10.00 -1.15
N PHE A 30 6.45 9.35 -0.02
CA PHE A 30 5.36 8.81 0.78
C PHE A 30 4.35 9.88 1.19
N GLN A 31 4.83 11.01 1.71
CA GLN A 31 3.96 12.12 2.14
C GLN A 31 3.16 12.69 0.96
N ALA A 32 3.79 12.88 -0.19
CA ALA A 32 3.12 13.37 -1.39
C ALA A 32 1.99 12.44 -1.86
N LEU A 33 2.19 11.11 -1.79
CA LEU A 33 1.15 10.13 -2.12
C LEU A 33 -0.02 10.18 -1.13
N GLU A 34 0.27 10.29 0.18
CA GLU A 34 -0.77 10.40 1.20
C GLU A 34 -1.58 11.70 1.06
N ASP A 35 -0.94 12.81 0.71
CA ASP A 35 -1.61 14.08 0.51
C ASP A 35 -2.51 14.05 -0.75
N ARG A 36 -2.02 13.48 -1.87
CA ARG A 36 -2.85 13.22 -3.06
C ARG A 36 -4.05 12.35 -2.75
N ARG A 37 -3.84 11.24 -2.03
CA ARG A 37 -4.91 10.32 -1.65
C ARG A 37 -5.99 11.02 -0.80
N LYS A 38 -5.58 11.81 0.19
CA LYS A 38 -6.50 12.57 1.04
C LYS A 38 -7.29 13.60 0.23
N ALA A 39 -6.62 14.34 -0.66
CA ALA A 39 -7.26 15.33 -1.50
C ALA A 39 -8.32 14.69 -2.43
N ALA A 40 -7.96 13.60 -3.10
CA ALA A 40 -8.88 12.86 -3.97
C ALA A 40 -10.05 12.26 -3.18
N GLN A 41 -9.81 11.74 -1.97
CA GLN A 41 -10.87 11.21 -1.10
C GLN A 41 -11.87 12.30 -0.70
N VAL A 42 -11.38 13.46 -0.25
CA VAL A 42 -12.24 14.60 0.11
C VAL A 42 -13.06 15.05 -1.08
N ALA A 43 -12.44 15.21 -2.26
CA ALA A 43 -13.15 15.61 -3.47
C ALA A 43 -14.22 14.56 -3.89
N ALA A 44 -13.92 13.26 -3.76
CA ALA A 44 -14.89 12.20 -4.04
C ALA A 44 -16.08 12.25 -3.08
N ASP A 45 -15.85 12.51 -1.79
CA ASP A 45 -16.93 12.61 -0.80
C ASP A 45 -17.82 13.84 -1.04
N GLU A 46 -17.23 14.97 -1.46
CA GLU A 46 -17.98 16.17 -1.87
C GLU A 46 -18.86 15.90 -3.10
N VAL A 47 -18.32 15.21 -4.12
CA VAL A 47 -19.10 14.88 -5.33
C VAL A 47 -20.19 13.87 -5.01
N ARG A 48 -19.95 12.89 -4.13
CA ARG A 48 -21.00 11.96 -3.65
C ARG A 48 -22.12 12.71 -2.94
N ALA A 49 -21.79 13.65 -2.07
CA ALA A 49 -22.78 14.50 -1.39
C ALA A 49 -23.59 15.34 -2.39
N ALA A 50 -22.91 15.97 -3.37
CA ALA A 50 -23.54 16.74 -4.42
C ALA A 50 -24.49 15.88 -5.28
N ARG A 51 -24.08 14.67 -5.69
CA ARG A 51 -24.93 13.72 -6.42
C ARG A 51 -26.18 13.34 -5.63
N ASN A 52 -26.05 13.07 -4.33
CA ASN A 52 -27.18 12.72 -3.48
C ASN A 52 -28.18 13.90 -3.35
N ALA A 53 -27.66 15.12 -3.18
CA ALA A 53 -28.51 16.33 -3.16
C ALA A 53 -29.18 16.56 -4.51
N HIS A 54 -28.44 16.40 -5.61
CA HIS A 54 -28.92 16.54 -6.97
C HIS A 54 -30.06 15.55 -7.28
N ALA A 55 -29.87 14.25 -6.94
CA ALA A 55 -30.89 13.23 -7.14
C ALA A 55 -32.22 13.57 -6.42
N LYS A 56 -32.15 14.14 -5.20
CA LYS A 56 -33.33 14.63 -4.48
C LYS A 56 -34.02 15.79 -5.20
N ASN A 57 -33.21 16.70 -5.78
CA ASN A 57 -33.76 17.85 -6.54
C ASN A 57 -34.44 17.40 -7.82
N VAL A 58 -33.83 16.44 -8.56
CA VAL A 58 -34.46 15.84 -9.75
C VAL A 58 -35.80 15.18 -9.38
N GLY A 59 -35.85 14.42 -8.29
CA GLY A 59 -37.07 13.80 -7.80
C GLY A 59 -38.18 14.82 -7.49
N LYS A 60 -37.84 15.92 -6.83
CA LYS A 60 -38.80 17.02 -6.53
C LYS A 60 -39.30 17.69 -7.78
N ALA A 61 -38.42 18.08 -8.71
CA ALA A 61 -38.76 18.73 -9.96
C ALA A 61 -39.69 17.86 -10.82
N LYS A 62 -39.38 16.55 -10.90
CA LYS A 62 -40.23 15.58 -11.60
C LYS A 62 -41.61 15.47 -10.99
N ALA A 63 -41.72 15.44 -9.67
CA ALA A 63 -43.01 15.40 -8.96
C ALA A 63 -43.85 16.66 -9.16
N GLN A 64 -43.19 17.81 -9.45
CA GLN A 64 -43.81 19.08 -9.72
C GLN A 64 -44.12 19.35 -11.21
N GLY A 65 -43.83 18.37 -12.09
CA GLY A 65 -44.02 18.49 -13.54
C GLY A 65 -43.10 19.51 -14.22
N GLN A 66 -41.97 19.87 -13.59
CA GLN A 66 -40.98 20.80 -14.15
C GLN A 66 -40.14 20.15 -15.22
N ASP A 67 -39.58 20.95 -16.14
CA ASP A 67 -38.57 20.48 -17.09
C ASP A 67 -37.26 20.10 -16.32
N ILE A 68 -36.83 18.88 -16.52
CA ILE A 68 -35.64 18.32 -15.87
C ILE A 68 -34.43 18.19 -16.79
N ALA A 69 -34.49 18.65 -18.04
CA ALA A 69 -33.42 18.47 -19.02
C ALA A 69 -32.07 19.03 -18.53
N SER A 70 -32.09 20.26 -17.99
CA SER A 70 -30.88 20.87 -17.41
C SER A 70 -30.38 20.15 -16.18
N LEU A 71 -31.26 19.59 -15.36
CA LEU A 71 -30.88 18.80 -14.20
C LEU A 71 -30.25 17.47 -14.62
N LEU A 72 -30.73 16.82 -15.67
CA LEU A 72 -30.13 15.60 -16.17
C LEU A 72 -28.69 15.83 -16.67
N ALA A 73 -28.46 16.92 -17.41
CA ALA A 73 -27.12 17.29 -17.88
C ALA A 73 -26.15 17.56 -16.70
N ALA A 74 -26.60 18.28 -15.67
CA ALA A 74 -25.80 18.49 -14.45
C ALA A 74 -25.52 17.19 -13.69
N GLY A 75 -26.45 16.25 -13.71
CA GLY A 75 -26.25 14.90 -13.13
C GLY A 75 -25.19 14.08 -13.87
N GLU A 76 -25.15 14.19 -15.20
CA GLU A 76 -24.13 13.52 -16.03
C GLU A 76 -22.74 14.10 -15.75
N GLU A 77 -22.61 15.43 -15.64
CA GLU A 77 -21.33 16.07 -15.27
C GLU A 77 -20.81 15.60 -13.90
N LEU A 78 -21.68 15.52 -12.89
CA LEU A 78 -21.33 14.96 -11.59
C LEU A 78 -20.92 13.47 -11.68
N GLY A 79 -21.54 12.72 -12.59
CA GLY A 79 -21.17 11.35 -12.90
C GLY A 79 -19.75 11.24 -13.47
N ASN A 80 -19.45 12.05 -14.48
CA ASN A 80 -18.13 12.08 -15.12
C ASN A 80 -17.03 12.53 -14.14
N ARG A 81 -17.31 13.54 -13.32
CA ARG A 81 -16.39 13.99 -12.28
C ARG A 81 -16.11 12.89 -11.26
N MET A 82 -17.13 12.13 -10.86
CA MET A 82 -16.95 10.99 -9.94
C MET A 82 -16.07 9.90 -10.55
N ALA A 83 -16.30 9.56 -11.82
CA ALA A 83 -15.48 8.56 -12.51
C ALA A 83 -14.01 8.97 -12.58
N GLY A 84 -13.71 10.25 -12.82
CA GLY A 84 -12.34 10.77 -12.80
C GLY A 84 -11.69 10.65 -11.42
N LEU A 85 -12.42 10.96 -10.36
CA LEU A 85 -11.91 10.85 -8.98
C LEU A 85 -11.70 9.37 -8.55
N ASP A 86 -12.60 8.47 -8.96
CA ASP A 86 -12.44 7.04 -8.68
C ASP A 86 -11.19 6.48 -9.39
N GLN A 87 -10.91 6.94 -10.62
CA GLN A 87 -9.67 6.58 -11.33
C GLN A 87 -8.43 7.14 -10.62
N GLU A 88 -8.46 8.41 -10.23
CA GLU A 88 -7.34 9.03 -9.49
C GLU A 88 -7.05 8.30 -8.17
N LEU A 89 -8.08 7.92 -7.42
CA LEU A 89 -7.93 7.12 -6.20
C LEU A 89 -7.31 5.76 -6.48
N ALA A 90 -7.71 5.09 -7.56
CA ALA A 90 -7.14 3.81 -7.96
C ALA A 90 -5.66 3.95 -8.34
N ASP A 91 -5.31 4.99 -9.09
CA ASP A 91 -3.93 5.26 -9.52
C ASP A 91 -3.03 5.56 -8.31
N VAL A 92 -3.47 6.42 -7.40
CA VAL A 92 -2.72 6.74 -6.18
C VAL A 92 -2.57 5.51 -5.27
N GLN A 93 -3.59 4.68 -5.17
CA GLN A 93 -3.52 3.44 -4.40
C GLN A 93 -2.51 2.46 -5.01
N ALA A 94 -2.48 2.33 -6.33
CA ALA A 94 -1.50 1.48 -7.01
C ALA A 94 -0.06 1.97 -6.78
N GLU A 95 0.19 3.28 -6.91
CA GLU A 95 1.50 3.88 -6.61
C GLU A 95 1.91 3.66 -5.13
N PHE A 96 0.94 3.76 -4.22
CA PHE A 96 1.16 3.52 -2.79
C PHE A 96 1.51 2.06 -2.51
N ASP A 97 0.77 1.12 -3.10
CA ASP A 97 0.98 -0.31 -2.92
C ASP A 97 2.36 -0.73 -3.48
N GLU A 98 2.76 -0.20 -4.63
CA GLU A 98 4.09 -0.41 -5.20
C GLU A 98 5.18 0.07 -4.24
N LEU A 99 5.03 1.28 -3.68
CA LEU A 99 5.98 1.82 -2.70
C LEU A 99 6.08 0.91 -1.48
N VAL A 100 4.95 0.53 -0.88
CA VAL A 100 4.91 -0.27 0.37
C VAL A 100 5.43 -1.69 0.14
N LEU A 101 5.14 -2.30 -1.01
CA LEU A 101 5.65 -3.63 -1.36
C LEU A 101 7.17 -3.66 -1.51
N GLY A 102 7.77 -2.55 -1.93
CA GLY A 102 9.23 -2.38 -2.04
C GLY A 102 9.93 -2.17 -0.70
N LEU A 103 9.20 -1.89 0.40
CA LEU A 103 9.82 -1.63 1.70
C LEU A 103 10.16 -2.94 2.44
N PRO A 104 11.38 -3.05 2.97
CA PRO A 104 11.71 -4.15 3.87
C PRO A 104 10.99 -4.01 5.20
N ASN A 105 10.87 -5.13 5.94
CA ASN A 105 10.30 -5.10 7.28
C ASN A 105 11.20 -4.36 8.28
N LEU A 106 10.58 -3.84 9.35
CA LEU A 106 11.31 -3.24 10.46
C LEU A 106 12.17 -4.27 11.17
N LEU A 107 13.34 -3.83 11.59
CA LEU A 107 14.22 -4.59 12.46
C LEU A 107 13.70 -4.52 13.90
N HIS A 108 13.65 -5.66 14.57
CA HIS A 108 13.49 -5.72 16.02
C HIS A 108 14.70 -5.06 16.72
N GLU A 109 14.51 -4.56 17.92
CA GLU A 109 15.56 -3.85 18.68
C GLU A 109 16.80 -4.71 18.93
N SER A 110 16.62 -6.04 19.11
CA SER A 110 17.69 -7.00 19.33
C SER A 110 18.56 -7.31 18.10
N VAL A 111 18.12 -6.88 16.90
CA VAL A 111 18.88 -7.13 15.67
C VAL A 111 20.00 -6.09 15.56
N PRO A 112 21.26 -6.48 15.34
CA PRO A 112 22.35 -5.54 15.15
C PRO A 112 22.16 -4.70 13.88
N ASN A 113 22.86 -3.57 13.80
CA ASN A 113 22.92 -2.82 12.56
C ASN A 113 23.79 -3.57 11.57
N GLY A 114 23.33 -3.71 10.32
CA GLY A 114 24.05 -4.45 9.31
C GLY A 114 23.35 -4.40 7.96
N ARG A 115 24.04 -4.87 6.91
CA ARG A 115 23.53 -4.90 5.54
C ARG A 115 23.11 -6.29 5.09
N ASP A 116 23.82 -7.31 5.56
CA ASP A 116 23.61 -8.71 5.16
C ASP A 116 23.92 -9.67 6.31
N GLU A 117 23.92 -10.96 6.02
CA GLU A 117 24.15 -12.02 6.99
C GLU A 117 25.54 -12.02 7.63
N ALA A 118 26.54 -11.38 7.00
CA ALA A 118 27.88 -11.27 7.57
C ALA A 118 27.94 -10.40 8.82
N ASP A 119 26.97 -9.48 8.96
CA ASP A 119 26.82 -8.61 10.12
C ASP A 119 26.02 -9.28 11.27
N ASN A 120 25.55 -10.52 11.09
CA ASN A 120 24.80 -11.23 12.12
C ASN A 120 25.69 -11.60 13.30
N VAL A 121 25.18 -11.42 14.51
CA VAL A 121 25.88 -11.79 15.75
C VAL A 121 25.32 -13.11 16.26
N GLU A 122 26.20 -14.10 16.46
CA GLU A 122 25.80 -15.38 17.05
C GLU A 122 25.34 -15.17 18.49
N VAL A 123 24.06 -15.43 18.78
CA VAL A 123 23.47 -15.28 20.12
C VAL A 123 23.78 -16.51 20.97
N ARG A 124 23.71 -17.71 20.40
CA ARG A 124 23.92 -18.98 21.08
C ARG A 124 24.19 -20.08 20.09
N ARG A 125 25.14 -20.95 20.43
CA ARG A 125 25.38 -22.23 19.74
C ARG A 125 24.86 -23.36 20.59
N TRP A 126 24.15 -24.31 19.99
CA TRP A 126 23.68 -25.53 20.66
C TRP A 126 23.82 -26.73 19.76
N GLY A 127 24.40 -27.83 20.34
CA GLY A 127 24.62 -29.07 19.64
C GLY A 127 25.77 -29.00 18.62
N THR A 128 26.02 -30.14 17.99
CA THR A 128 26.99 -30.32 16.91
C THR A 128 26.28 -30.99 15.75
N PRO A 129 26.23 -30.39 14.54
CA PRO A 129 25.66 -31.03 13.37
C PRO A 129 26.32 -32.39 13.11
N ARG A 130 25.49 -33.38 12.77
CA ARG A 130 26.00 -34.69 12.40
C ARG A 130 26.79 -34.58 11.08
N PRO A 131 28.05 -35.07 11.02
CA PRO A 131 28.78 -35.14 9.77
C PRO A 131 28.12 -36.16 8.82
N PHE A 132 28.11 -35.85 7.54
CA PHE A 132 27.66 -36.76 6.49
C PHE A 132 28.90 -37.25 5.71
N GLU A 133 28.93 -38.53 5.35
CA GLU A 133 29.95 -39.11 4.48
C GLU A 133 29.72 -38.84 3.00
N PHE A 134 28.63 -38.16 2.69
CA PHE A 134 28.23 -37.75 1.34
C PHE A 134 27.90 -36.24 1.32
N ALA A 135 27.90 -35.62 0.13
CA ALA A 135 27.49 -34.26 -0.05
C ALA A 135 25.96 -34.16 0.12
N PRO A 136 25.46 -33.51 1.20
CA PRO A 136 24.03 -33.37 1.42
C PRO A 136 23.43 -32.42 0.38
N LEU A 137 22.24 -32.77 -0.10
CA LEU A 137 21.46 -31.91 -0.99
C LEU A 137 20.57 -30.99 -0.16
N ASP A 138 20.37 -29.80 -0.63
CA ASP A 138 19.38 -28.89 -0.06
C ASP A 138 17.95 -29.35 -0.42
N HIS A 139 16.96 -28.69 0.17
CA HIS A 139 15.54 -29.03 -0.05
C HIS A 139 15.06 -28.84 -1.48
N VAL A 140 15.66 -27.90 -2.23
CA VAL A 140 15.33 -27.66 -3.64
C VAL A 140 15.82 -28.84 -4.49
N ALA A 141 17.09 -29.21 -4.36
CA ALA A 141 17.67 -30.32 -5.09
C ALA A 141 17.02 -31.68 -4.76
N ILE A 142 16.56 -31.86 -3.51
CA ILE A 142 15.76 -33.04 -3.12
C ILE A 142 14.38 -32.99 -3.82
N GLY A 143 13.72 -31.85 -3.83
CA GLY A 143 12.41 -31.66 -4.48
C GLY A 143 12.48 -31.94 -5.99
N GLU A 144 13.50 -31.44 -6.66
CA GLU A 144 13.73 -31.70 -8.10
C GLU A 144 13.95 -33.19 -8.40
N LYS A 145 14.68 -33.89 -7.58
CA LYS A 145 14.85 -35.35 -7.72
C LYS A 145 13.56 -36.13 -7.55
N LEU A 146 12.71 -35.72 -6.61
CA LEU A 146 11.43 -36.39 -6.37
C LEU A 146 10.38 -36.09 -7.45
N ALA A 147 10.42 -34.89 -8.03
CA ALA A 147 9.50 -34.49 -9.12
C ALA A 147 9.81 -35.19 -10.45
N ASN A 148 11.03 -35.68 -10.63
CA ASN A 148 11.50 -36.37 -11.85
C ASN A 148 11.46 -37.91 -11.70
N THR A 149 10.81 -38.44 -10.66
CA THR A 149 10.60 -39.87 -10.45
C THR A 149 9.13 -40.22 -10.58
#